data_efde62062854f7030234f15bfa5efba7
#
_entry.id   efde62062854f7030234f15bfa5efba7
#
_cell.length_a   1.000
_cell.length_b   1.000
_cell.length_c   1.000
_cell.angle_alpha   90.00
_cell.angle_beta   90.00
_cell.angle_gamma   90.00
#
_symmetry.space_group_name_H-M   'P 1'
#
loop_
_entity.id
_entity.type
_entity.pdbx_description
1 polymer ?
#
loop_
_entity_poly.entity_id
_entity_poly.type
_entity_poly.pdbx_seq_one_letter_code
_entity_poly.pdbx_strand_id
1 'polypeptide(L)'
;FHIISVIGNQNVEILYDLPPNVKSLYAVPLWNIEEPFGYTNGCTIKHAKLKKSKTSEAIIEDKFIPLFIHFLDGIENKNINLFDYALIFSEMNSYFEKYDYSNTMLSKSVWETFKKTIYEKYVKYNTIYSNDEIPTLYDLTTCMQWLFHLLIVLNIPIPRTDLVHSSVAAFTSLPGIISKLRYKVPFLLTEHGVYLR
;
A
#
# COMPACT_ATOMS: atom_id res chain seq x y z
N PHE A 1 -22.78 -0.78 6.42
CA PHE A 1 -21.72 -0.93 5.44
C PHE A 1 -20.51 -0.09 5.85
N HIS A 2 -19.30 -0.53 5.44
CA HIS A 2 -18.08 0.24 5.43
C HIS A 2 -17.64 0.37 3.97
N ILE A 3 -17.34 1.57 3.52
CA ILE A 3 -16.93 1.84 2.15
C ILE A 3 -15.46 2.28 2.16
N ILE A 4 -14.65 1.65 1.33
CA ILE A 4 -13.29 2.06 1.02
C ILE A 4 -13.26 2.43 -0.45
N SER A 5 -13.03 3.71 -0.74
CA SER A 5 -13.02 4.25 -2.09
C SER A 5 -11.63 4.78 -2.42
N VAL A 6 -11.03 4.24 -3.46
CA VAL A 6 -9.79 4.79 -4.02
C VAL A 6 -10.18 5.87 -5.02
N ILE A 7 -9.70 7.08 -4.79
CA ILE A 7 -10.08 8.29 -5.55
C ILE A 7 -8.84 8.93 -6.18
N GLY A 8 -9.06 9.73 -7.23
CA GLY A 8 -7.97 10.37 -7.96
C GLY A 8 -7.21 11.40 -7.13
N ASN A 9 -7.92 12.27 -6.39
CA ASN A 9 -7.33 13.30 -5.53
C ASN A 9 -8.17 13.56 -4.28
N GLN A 10 -7.66 14.35 -3.34
CA GLN A 10 -8.32 14.63 -2.05
C GLN A 10 -9.57 15.53 -2.17
N ASN A 11 -9.69 16.31 -3.25
CA ASN A 11 -10.71 17.34 -3.40
C ASN A 11 -11.99 16.82 -4.04
N VAL A 12 -12.28 15.53 -3.91
CA VAL A 12 -13.52 14.94 -4.40
C VAL A 12 -14.64 15.19 -3.39
N GLU A 13 -15.61 16.01 -3.80
CA GLU A 13 -16.83 16.21 -3.01
C GLU A 13 -17.76 14.99 -3.11
N ILE A 14 -18.34 14.62 -1.99
CA ILE A 14 -19.40 13.61 -1.96
C ILE A 14 -20.69 14.31 -2.43
N LEU A 15 -21.14 13.99 -3.64
CA LEU A 15 -22.30 14.64 -4.27
C LEU A 15 -23.64 14.19 -3.69
N TYR A 16 -23.69 13.08 -2.99
CA TYR A 16 -24.94 12.49 -2.45
C TYR A 16 -24.81 12.22 -0.97
N ASP A 17 -25.90 12.40 -0.24
CA ASP A 17 -25.97 12.01 1.14
C ASP A 17 -25.80 10.49 1.27
N LEU A 18 -24.92 10.08 2.17
CA LEU A 18 -24.72 8.67 2.43
C LEU A 18 -25.92 8.12 3.23
N PRO A 19 -26.46 6.97 2.82
CA PRO A 19 -27.58 6.37 3.55
C PRO A 19 -27.16 5.99 4.99
N PRO A 20 -28.09 5.98 5.96
CA PRO A 20 -27.79 5.82 7.40
C PRO A 20 -27.17 4.46 7.76
N ASN A 21 -27.21 3.47 6.87
CA ASN A 21 -26.56 2.19 7.05
C ASN A 21 -25.07 2.18 6.67
N VAL A 22 -24.52 3.29 6.14
CA VAL A 22 -23.09 3.46 5.93
C VAL A 22 -22.45 3.96 7.22
N LYS A 23 -21.67 3.08 7.85
CA LYS A 23 -20.96 3.36 9.11
C LYS A 23 -19.68 4.15 8.94
N SER A 24 -18.98 3.94 7.84
CA SER A 24 -17.76 4.68 7.50
C SER A 24 -17.51 4.72 6.01
N LEU A 25 -16.90 5.81 5.56
CA LEU A 25 -16.34 6.00 4.24
C LEU A 25 -14.87 6.38 4.39
N TYR A 26 -13.98 5.58 3.79
CA TYR A 26 -12.55 5.86 3.70
C TYR A 26 -12.25 6.23 2.24
N ALA A 27 -12.04 7.52 1.99
CA ALA A 27 -11.59 8.01 0.69
C ALA A 27 -10.07 8.02 0.67
N VAL A 28 -9.47 7.20 -0.20
CA VAL A 28 -8.01 7.02 -0.30
C VAL A 28 -7.53 7.68 -1.59
N PRO A 29 -6.94 8.88 -1.54
CA PRO A 29 -6.44 9.55 -2.73
C PRO A 29 -5.15 8.88 -3.23
N LEU A 30 -5.06 8.65 -4.54
CA LEU A 30 -3.83 8.19 -5.18
C LEU A 30 -2.88 9.34 -5.52
N TRP A 31 -3.41 10.53 -5.77
CA TRP A 31 -2.64 11.70 -6.21
C TRP A 31 -2.90 12.91 -5.32
N ASN A 32 -2.02 13.90 -5.38
CA ASN A 32 -2.11 15.15 -4.60
C ASN A 32 -2.22 14.92 -3.08
N ILE A 33 -1.39 14.03 -2.57
CA ILE A 33 -1.32 13.74 -1.14
C ILE A 33 -0.35 14.74 -0.51
N GLU A 34 -0.89 15.83 0.04
CA GLU A 34 -0.08 16.79 0.78
C GLU A 34 0.14 16.33 2.22
N GLU A 35 -0.93 15.80 2.85
CA GLU A 35 -0.88 15.26 4.23
C GLU A 35 -1.75 14.00 4.35
N PRO A 36 -1.21 12.89 4.87
CA PRO A 36 -1.93 11.61 5.00
C PRO A 36 -3.09 11.59 5.98
N PHE A 37 -3.35 12.65 6.72
CA PHE A 37 -4.43 12.65 7.73
C PHE A 37 -5.81 12.84 7.15
N GLY A 38 -5.92 13.51 6.00
CA GLY A 38 -7.20 13.96 5.46
C GLY A 38 -8.13 12.83 5.02
N TYR A 39 -7.61 11.63 4.81
CA TYR A 39 -8.38 10.51 4.25
C TYR A 39 -8.64 9.35 5.19
N THR A 40 -8.12 9.38 6.38
CA THR A 40 -8.52 8.41 7.41
C THR A 40 -9.65 9.01 8.25
N ASN A 41 -10.89 8.87 7.80
CA ASN A 41 -12.04 9.21 8.62
C ASN A 41 -11.92 8.48 9.97
N GLY A 42 -11.85 9.26 11.07
CA GLY A 42 -11.67 8.74 12.42
C GLY A 42 -10.24 8.81 12.97
N CYS A 43 -9.24 9.20 12.17
CA CYS A 43 -7.91 9.48 12.72
C CYS A 43 -7.87 10.91 13.27
N THR A 44 -7.78 11.04 14.58
CA THR A 44 -7.60 12.35 15.22
C THR A 44 -6.17 12.84 14.99
N ILE A 45 -5.97 14.18 14.98
CA ILE A 45 -4.64 14.81 14.94
C ILE A 45 -3.71 14.24 16.04
N LYS A 46 -4.27 13.96 17.21
CA LYS A 46 -3.53 13.35 18.33
C LYS A 46 -3.01 11.95 17.96
N HIS A 47 -3.82 11.13 17.32
CA HIS A 47 -3.43 9.80 16.89
C HIS A 47 -2.35 9.84 15.79
N ALA A 48 -2.50 10.74 14.82
CA ALA A 48 -1.50 10.94 13.77
C ALA A 48 -0.14 11.40 14.34
N LYS A 49 -0.14 12.39 15.27
CA LYS A 49 1.07 12.81 15.98
C LYS A 49 1.72 11.67 16.76
N LEU A 50 0.92 10.82 17.39
CA LEU A 50 1.40 9.64 18.13
C LEU A 50 2.04 8.62 17.19
N LYS A 51 1.47 8.36 16.02
CA LYS A 51 2.09 7.50 15.01
C LYS A 51 3.42 8.08 14.55
N LYS A 52 3.47 9.37 14.18
CA LYS A 52 4.71 10.05 13.76
C LYS A 52 5.80 9.95 14.83
N SER A 53 5.47 10.19 16.10
CA SER A 53 6.47 10.15 17.19
C SER A 53 7.01 8.74 17.48
N LYS A 54 6.26 7.70 17.13
CA LYS A 54 6.67 6.29 17.27
C LYS A 54 7.47 5.77 16.08
N THR A 55 7.46 6.49 14.95
CA THR A 55 8.10 6.07 13.70
C THR A 55 9.50 6.65 13.63
N SER A 56 10.48 5.92 14.13
CA SER A 56 11.91 6.25 14.04
C SER A 56 12.60 5.37 13.01
N GLU A 57 13.77 5.81 12.51
CA GLU A 57 14.59 4.99 11.58
C GLU A 57 14.86 3.59 12.15
N ALA A 58 15.20 3.47 13.44
CA ALA A 58 15.42 2.17 14.06
C ALA A 58 14.20 1.25 14.01
N ILE A 59 13.00 1.78 14.19
CA ILE A 59 11.74 1.02 14.06
C ILE A 59 11.47 0.64 12.61
N ILE A 60 11.76 1.53 11.68
CA ILE A 60 11.62 1.25 10.25
C ILE A 60 12.57 0.13 9.85
N GLU A 61 13.83 0.20 10.25
CA GLU A 61 14.85 -0.83 9.96
C GLU A 61 14.49 -2.19 10.57
N ASP A 62 14.04 -2.21 11.82
CA ASP A 62 13.70 -3.44 12.53
C ASP A 62 12.42 -4.10 11.99
N LYS A 63 11.37 -3.31 11.70
CA LYS A 63 10.03 -3.85 11.45
C LYS A 63 9.53 -3.72 10.02
N PHE A 64 9.89 -2.65 9.31
CA PHE A 64 9.35 -2.41 7.97
C PHE A 64 10.30 -2.88 6.86
N ILE A 65 11.59 -2.67 7.00
CA ILE A 65 12.56 -3.05 5.97
C ILE A 65 12.49 -4.54 5.61
N PRO A 66 12.38 -5.49 6.55
CA PRO A 66 12.21 -6.90 6.19
C PRO A 66 10.97 -7.15 5.33
N LEU A 67 9.83 -6.53 5.67
CA LEU A 67 8.59 -6.65 4.88
C LEU A 67 8.75 -6.03 3.50
N PHE A 68 9.41 -4.88 3.42
CA PHE A 68 9.63 -4.16 2.17
C PHE A 68 10.56 -4.92 1.21
N ILE A 69 11.60 -5.57 1.73
CA ILE A 69 12.47 -6.46 0.95
C ILE A 69 11.66 -7.63 0.38
N HIS A 70 10.88 -8.33 1.21
CA HIS A 70 10.03 -9.44 0.76
C HIS A 70 9.00 -8.98 -0.28
N PHE A 71 8.43 -7.78 -0.11
CA PHE A 71 7.53 -7.19 -1.10
C PHE A 71 8.24 -6.96 -2.45
N LEU A 72 9.43 -6.34 -2.44
CA LEU A 72 10.22 -6.09 -3.66
C LEU A 72 10.65 -7.41 -4.34
N ASP A 73 11.02 -8.41 -3.56
CA ASP A 73 11.37 -9.73 -4.10
C ASP A 73 10.18 -10.42 -4.76
N GLY A 74 9.00 -10.22 -4.20
CA GLY A 74 7.77 -10.80 -4.73
C GLY A 74 7.30 -10.20 -6.05
N ILE A 75 7.63 -8.95 -6.35
CA ILE A 75 7.25 -8.30 -7.63
C ILE A 75 7.86 -9.04 -8.82
N GLU A 76 9.07 -9.55 -8.70
CA GLU A 76 9.80 -10.17 -9.80
C GLU A 76 9.76 -11.71 -9.79
N ASN A 77 9.49 -12.29 -8.65
CA ASN A 77 9.52 -13.74 -8.49
C ASN A 77 8.27 -14.40 -9.07
N LYS A 78 8.35 -14.87 -10.31
CA LYS A 78 7.27 -15.59 -11.00
C LYS A 78 6.79 -16.86 -10.27
N ASN A 79 7.59 -17.40 -9.36
CA ASN A 79 7.29 -18.62 -8.61
C ASN A 79 6.88 -18.33 -7.15
N ILE A 80 6.58 -17.07 -6.82
CA ILE A 80 6.16 -16.72 -5.47
C ILE A 80 4.84 -17.42 -5.11
N ASN A 81 4.77 -17.93 -3.89
CA ASN A 81 3.50 -18.37 -3.34
C ASN A 81 2.60 -17.15 -3.11
N LEU A 82 1.49 -17.06 -3.86
CA LEU A 82 0.58 -15.91 -3.77
C LEU A 82 -0.04 -15.72 -2.39
N PHE A 83 -0.22 -16.80 -1.63
CA PHE A 83 -0.73 -16.71 -0.26
C PHE A 83 0.31 -16.06 0.67
N ASP A 84 1.57 -16.47 0.60
CA ASP A 84 2.66 -15.89 1.39
C ASP A 84 2.86 -14.42 1.01
N TYR A 85 2.77 -14.11 -0.28
CA TYR A 85 2.84 -12.72 -0.76
C TYR A 85 1.68 -11.86 -0.26
N ALA A 86 0.47 -12.41 -0.21
CA ALA A 86 -0.68 -11.71 0.36
C ALA A 86 -0.53 -11.46 1.88
N LEU A 87 0.16 -12.34 2.62
CA LEU A 87 0.48 -12.13 4.03
C LEU A 87 1.39 -10.90 4.24
N ILE A 88 2.33 -10.64 3.33
CA ILE A 88 3.20 -9.45 3.39
C ILE A 88 2.35 -8.16 3.41
N PHE A 89 1.34 -8.05 2.55
CA PHE A 89 0.43 -6.88 2.57
C PHE A 89 -0.35 -6.77 3.87
N SER A 90 -0.78 -7.89 4.45
CA SER A 90 -1.47 -7.90 5.75
C SER A 90 -0.55 -7.44 6.88
N GLU A 91 0.71 -7.82 6.87
CA GLU A 91 1.71 -7.39 7.84
C GLU A 91 2.09 -5.93 7.67
N MET A 92 2.26 -5.46 6.41
CA MET A 92 2.47 -4.04 6.12
C MET A 92 1.29 -3.18 6.61
N ASN A 93 0.04 -3.61 6.38
CA ASN A 93 -1.12 -2.90 6.92
C ASN A 93 -1.09 -2.88 8.46
N SER A 94 -0.76 -4.00 9.12
CA SER A 94 -0.63 -4.08 10.58
C SER A 94 0.48 -3.16 11.12
N TYR A 95 1.55 -2.98 10.35
CA TYR A 95 2.59 -2.00 10.65
C TYR A 95 2.04 -0.58 10.55
N PHE A 96 1.36 -0.23 9.45
CA PHE A 96 0.80 1.12 9.25
C PHE A 96 -0.38 1.44 10.17
N GLU A 97 -1.04 0.48 10.78
CA GLU A 97 -1.98 0.74 11.88
C GLU A 97 -1.29 1.41 13.09
N LYS A 98 0.00 1.16 13.31
CA LYS A 98 0.78 1.61 14.47
C LYS A 98 1.74 2.74 14.17
N TYR A 99 2.28 2.80 12.95
CA TYR A 99 3.35 3.68 12.51
C TYR A 99 2.91 4.57 11.36
N ASP A 100 3.60 5.68 11.19
CA ASP A 100 3.25 6.68 10.18
C ASP A 100 3.71 6.25 8.79
N TYR A 101 2.79 6.35 7.84
CA TYR A 101 3.02 5.93 6.46
C TYR A 101 4.07 6.79 5.76
N SER A 102 3.89 8.12 5.81
CA SER A 102 4.78 9.06 5.12
C SER A 102 6.18 9.02 5.71
N ASN A 103 6.31 9.06 7.04
CA ASN A 103 7.62 8.98 7.68
C ASN A 103 8.33 7.67 7.34
N THR A 104 7.59 6.57 7.19
CA THR A 104 8.15 5.28 6.79
C THR A 104 8.58 5.28 5.33
N MET A 105 7.65 5.56 4.41
CA MET A 105 7.90 5.43 2.98
C MET A 105 8.90 6.46 2.44
N LEU A 106 9.00 7.64 3.10
CA LEU A 106 9.96 8.69 2.75
C LEU A 106 11.25 8.63 3.58
N SER A 107 11.44 7.60 4.39
CA SER A 107 12.64 7.43 5.21
C SER A 107 13.88 7.13 4.35
N LYS A 108 15.04 7.48 4.91
CA LYS A 108 16.32 7.14 4.29
C LYS A 108 16.50 5.64 4.15
N SER A 109 16.14 4.87 5.18
CA SER A 109 16.30 3.42 5.19
C SER A 109 15.48 2.72 4.09
N VAL A 110 14.24 3.16 3.83
CA VAL A 110 13.41 2.63 2.74
C VAL A 110 14.00 3.00 1.37
N TRP A 111 14.42 4.25 1.19
CA TRP A 111 15.05 4.69 -0.05
C TRP A 111 16.34 3.94 -0.38
N GLU A 112 17.24 3.80 0.60
CA GLU A 112 18.50 3.08 0.39
C GLU A 112 18.26 1.59 0.13
N THR A 113 17.31 0.97 0.83
CA THR A 113 16.91 -0.43 0.59
C THR A 113 16.35 -0.61 -0.81
N PHE A 114 15.45 0.28 -1.23
CA PHE A 114 14.88 0.26 -2.58
C PHE A 114 15.97 0.34 -3.66
N LYS A 115 16.83 1.38 -3.59
CA LYS A 115 17.92 1.55 -4.54
C LYS A 115 18.84 0.33 -4.61
N LYS A 116 19.26 -0.14 -3.44
CA LYS A 116 20.15 -1.31 -3.36
C LYS A 116 19.52 -2.54 -3.99
N THR A 117 18.26 -2.85 -3.65
CA THR A 117 17.55 -4.02 -4.17
C THR A 117 17.38 -3.95 -5.68
N ILE A 118 16.94 -2.81 -6.21
CA ILE A 118 16.79 -2.63 -7.67
C ILE A 118 18.14 -2.70 -8.38
N TYR A 119 19.17 -2.04 -7.84
CA TYR A 119 20.50 -2.05 -8.44
C TYR A 119 21.12 -3.46 -8.46
N GLU A 120 21.08 -4.20 -7.35
CA GLU A 120 21.59 -5.56 -7.26
C GLU A 120 20.88 -6.50 -8.23
N LYS A 121 19.55 -6.39 -8.34
CA LYS A 121 18.75 -7.16 -9.29
C LYS A 121 19.09 -6.79 -10.74
N TYR A 122 19.20 -5.50 -11.03
CA TYR A 122 19.57 -5.01 -12.36
C TYR A 122 20.96 -5.53 -12.79
N VAL A 123 21.96 -5.42 -11.93
CA VAL A 123 23.32 -5.93 -12.20
C VAL A 123 23.31 -7.43 -12.44
N LYS A 124 22.56 -8.19 -11.63
CA LYS A 124 22.38 -9.63 -11.79
C LYS A 124 21.68 -9.99 -13.11
N TYR A 125 20.70 -9.19 -13.51
CA TYR A 125 19.95 -9.42 -14.76
C TYR A 125 20.80 -9.11 -15.98
N ASN A 126 21.53 -8.00 -15.99
CA ASN A 126 22.39 -7.59 -17.12
C ASN A 126 23.60 -8.47 -17.33
N THR A 127 24.10 -9.17 -16.31
CA THR A 127 25.13 -10.21 -16.51
C THR A 127 24.62 -11.37 -17.36
N ILE A 128 23.28 -11.51 -17.49
CA ILE A 128 22.63 -12.62 -18.22
C ILE A 128 22.07 -12.17 -19.57
N TYR A 129 21.63 -10.91 -19.70
CA TYR A 129 20.89 -10.41 -20.88
C TYR A 129 21.43 -9.04 -21.33
N SER A 130 22.63 -8.96 -21.80
CA SER A 130 23.29 -7.69 -22.21
C SER A 130 22.47 -6.91 -23.24
N ASN A 131 21.96 -5.75 -22.91
CA ASN A 131 21.70 -4.55 -23.71
C ASN A 131 20.76 -3.51 -23.07
N ASP A 132 20.36 -3.66 -21.81
CA ASP A 132 19.46 -2.71 -21.19
C ASP A 132 20.20 -1.52 -20.55
N GLU A 133 19.62 -0.34 -20.66
CA GLU A 133 20.15 0.89 -20.07
C GLU A 133 20.09 0.80 -18.54
N ILE A 134 21.15 1.28 -17.88
CA ILE A 134 21.20 1.35 -16.40
C ILE A 134 20.09 2.29 -15.92
N PRO A 135 19.23 1.88 -14.96
CA PRO A 135 18.21 2.75 -14.41
C PRO A 135 18.80 4.06 -13.90
N THR A 136 18.26 5.16 -14.37
CA THR A 136 18.69 6.48 -13.93
C THR A 136 18.11 6.81 -12.54
N LEU A 137 18.64 7.83 -11.88
CA LEU A 137 18.05 8.33 -10.64
C LEU A 137 16.58 8.78 -10.84
N TYR A 138 16.26 9.31 -12.03
CA TYR A 138 14.91 9.69 -12.41
C TYR A 138 13.98 8.47 -12.44
N ASP A 139 14.40 7.36 -13.02
CA ASP A 139 13.61 6.13 -13.08
C ASP A 139 13.35 5.58 -11.68
N LEU A 140 14.38 5.57 -10.83
CA LEU A 140 14.25 5.11 -9.44
C LEU A 140 13.30 6.00 -8.63
N THR A 141 13.41 7.33 -8.75
CA THR A 141 12.52 8.25 -8.03
C THR A 141 11.09 8.13 -8.51
N THR A 142 10.87 8.02 -9.83
CA THR A 142 9.54 7.83 -10.42
C THR A 142 8.92 6.51 -9.94
N CYS A 143 9.68 5.41 -9.96
CA CYS A 143 9.21 4.12 -9.48
C CYS A 143 8.85 4.17 -7.98
N MET A 144 9.68 4.79 -7.15
CA MET A 144 9.39 4.95 -5.73
C MET A 144 8.16 5.83 -5.47
N GLN A 145 7.93 6.87 -6.27
CA GLN A 145 6.69 7.67 -6.21
C GLN A 145 5.46 6.81 -6.52
N TRP A 146 5.52 5.97 -7.55
CA TRP A 146 4.43 5.05 -7.87
C TRP A 146 4.17 4.09 -6.71
N LEU A 147 5.21 3.50 -6.11
CA LEU A 147 5.06 2.63 -4.94
C LEU A 147 4.41 3.37 -3.77
N PHE A 148 4.82 4.61 -3.51
CA PHE A 148 4.22 5.45 -2.48
C PHE A 148 2.73 5.65 -2.70
N HIS A 149 2.30 5.95 -3.93
CA HIS A 149 0.89 6.16 -4.23
C HIS A 149 0.08 4.86 -4.22
N LEU A 150 0.61 3.77 -4.75
CA LEU A 150 -0.12 2.51 -4.85
C LEU A 150 -0.26 1.80 -3.50
N LEU A 151 0.77 1.84 -2.65
CA LEU A 151 0.75 1.19 -1.34
C LEU A 151 -0.02 1.98 -0.28
N ILE A 152 -0.46 3.20 -0.57
CA ILE A 152 -1.19 4.02 0.40
C ILE A 152 -2.50 3.38 0.88
N VAL A 153 -3.09 2.50 0.09
CA VAL A 153 -4.26 1.72 0.47
C VAL A 153 -4.01 0.81 1.68
N LEU A 154 -2.74 0.54 2.00
CA LEU A 154 -2.35 -0.20 3.20
C LEU A 154 -2.36 0.64 4.47
N ASN A 155 -2.50 1.98 4.36
CA ASN A 155 -2.53 2.88 5.52
C ASN A 155 -3.94 3.09 6.10
N ILE A 156 -4.93 2.33 5.66
CA ILE A 156 -6.30 2.43 6.15
C ILE A 156 -6.60 1.34 7.18
N PRO A 157 -7.45 1.63 8.17
CA PRO A 157 -7.95 0.60 9.06
C PRO A 157 -8.84 -0.37 8.28
N ILE A 158 -8.68 -1.66 8.55
CA ILE A 158 -9.52 -2.70 7.96
C ILE A 158 -10.68 -3.02 8.92
N PRO A 159 -11.91 -2.59 8.64
CA PRO A 159 -13.04 -2.86 9.51
C PRO A 159 -13.40 -4.35 9.51
N ARG A 160 -13.83 -4.86 10.66
CA ARG A 160 -14.37 -6.21 10.75
C ARG A 160 -15.79 -6.24 10.19
N THR A 161 -16.01 -7.11 9.23
CA THR A 161 -17.30 -7.29 8.51
C THR A 161 -17.59 -8.77 8.32
N ASP A 162 -18.81 -9.10 7.91
CA ASP A 162 -19.21 -10.49 7.62
C ASP A 162 -18.88 -10.91 6.19
N LEU A 163 -18.75 -9.95 5.28
CA LEU A 163 -18.44 -10.12 3.87
C LEU A 163 -17.70 -8.90 3.36
N VAL A 164 -16.74 -9.10 2.47
CA VAL A 164 -16.09 -8.01 1.73
C VAL A 164 -16.30 -8.21 0.24
N HIS A 165 -16.63 -7.11 -0.44
CA HIS A 165 -16.77 -7.08 -1.89
C HIS A 165 -15.90 -5.96 -2.46
N SER A 166 -15.01 -6.32 -3.39
CA SER A 166 -14.29 -5.36 -4.22
C SER A 166 -14.88 -5.34 -5.62
N SER A 167 -15.20 -4.15 -6.11
CA SER A 167 -15.72 -3.94 -7.48
C SER A 167 -14.62 -3.76 -8.53
N VAL A 168 -13.36 -3.74 -8.12
CA VAL A 168 -12.19 -3.58 -9.00
C VAL A 168 -11.04 -4.41 -8.43
N ALA A 169 -10.26 -5.03 -9.30
CA ALA A 169 -9.05 -5.76 -8.96
C ALA A 169 -7.85 -4.84 -8.63
N ALA A 170 -6.65 -5.40 -8.56
CA ALA A 170 -5.38 -4.74 -8.25
C ALA A 170 -5.33 -4.13 -6.84
N PHE A 171 -4.71 -2.97 -6.67
CA PHE A 171 -4.44 -2.36 -5.35
C PHE A 171 -5.71 -2.04 -4.57
N THR A 172 -6.82 -1.75 -5.26
CA THR A 172 -8.11 -1.47 -4.63
C THR A 172 -8.70 -2.70 -3.92
N SER A 173 -8.29 -3.90 -4.32
CA SER A 173 -8.73 -5.15 -3.70
C SER A 173 -7.91 -5.57 -2.47
N LEU A 174 -6.76 -4.95 -2.22
CA LEU A 174 -5.89 -5.29 -1.07
C LEU A 174 -6.61 -5.25 0.28
N PRO A 175 -7.44 -4.24 0.60
CA PRO A 175 -8.22 -4.25 1.85
C PRO A 175 -9.11 -5.49 2.00
N GLY A 176 -9.71 -5.95 0.90
CA GLY A 176 -10.53 -7.17 0.87
C GLY A 176 -9.71 -8.44 1.10
N ILE A 177 -8.55 -8.54 0.47
CA ILE A 177 -7.60 -9.64 0.67
C ILE A 177 -7.13 -9.69 2.12
N ILE A 178 -6.75 -8.55 2.69
CA ILE A 178 -6.31 -8.43 4.09
C ILE A 178 -7.45 -8.82 5.04
N SER A 179 -8.66 -8.36 4.78
CA SER A 179 -9.85 -8.74 5.58
C SER A 179 -10.08 -10.25 5.56
N LYS A 180 -10.02 -10.87 4.38
CA LYS A 180 -10.12 -12.34 4.24
C LYS A 180 -9.03 -13.07 5.03
N LEU A 181 -7.79 -12.62 4.95
CA LEU A 181 -6.67 -13.26 5.65
C LEU A 181 -6.79 -13.10 7.17
N ARG A 182 -7.11 -11.90 7.64
CA ARG A 182 -7.12 -11.54 9.06
C ARG A 182 -8.36 -12.04 9.79
N TYR A 183 -9.53 -11.91 9.17
CA TYR A 183 -10.83 -12.19 9.80
C TYR A 183 -11.51 -13.44 9.28
N LYS A 184 -10.94 -14.12 8.26
CA LYS A 184 -11.51 -15.34 7.63
C LYS A 184 -12.90 -15.12 7.03
N VAL A 185 -13.19 -13.88 6.60
CA VAL A 185 -14.47 -13.54 5.98
C VAL A 185 -14.46 -13.86 4.48
N PRO A 186 -15.65 -14.14 3.88
CA PRO A 186 -15.76 -14.29 2.43
C PRO A 186 -15.33 -13.01 1.71
N PHE A 187 -14.63 -13.17 0.59
CA PHE A 187 -14.20 -12.07 -0.29
C PHE A 187 -14.75 -12.31 -1.69
N LEU A 188 -15.54 -11.36 -2.16
CA LEU A 188 -16.08 -11.32 -3.52
C LEU A 188 -15.33 -10.28 -4.34
N LEU A 189 -14.90 -10.65 -5.52
CA LEU A 189 -14.30 -9.75 -6.51
C LEU A 189 -15.17 -9.70 -7.75
N THR A 190 -15.58 -8.49 -8.15
CA THR A 190 -16.21 -8.24 -9.45
C THR A 190 -15.23 -7.46 -10.31
N GLU A 191 -14.93 -7.98 -11.48
CA GLU A 191 -14.06 -7.31 -12.44
C GLU A 191 -14.87 -6.78 -13.61
N HIS A 192 -14.75 -5.48 -13.87
CA HIS A 192 -15.47 -4.80 -14.95
C HIS A 192 -14.65 -4.65 -16.24
N GLY A 193 -13.39 -5.07 -16.23
CA GLY A 193 -12.51 -5.02 -17.38
C GLY A 193 -11.31 -5.96 -17.23
N VAL A 194 -10.91 -6.58 -18.33
CA VAL A 194 -9.69 -7.39 -18.38
C VAL A 194 -8.56 -6.51 -18.89
N TYR A 195 -7.61 -6.20 -18.01
CA TYR A 195 -6.45 -5.36 -18.33
C TYR A 195 -5.29 -6.13 -18.97
N LEU A 196 -5.46 -7.43 -19.18
CA LEU A 196 -4.49 -8.26 -19.91
C LEU A 196 -4.75 -8.13 -21.41
N ARG A 197 -3.86 -7.45 -22.08
CA ARG A 197 -3.69 -7.48 -23.54
C ARG A 197 -2.39 -8.20 -23.87
#